data_b9fce7f2c26f8d102a2d66fcdb1a5a87
#
_entry.id   b9fce7f2c26f8d102a2d66fcdb1a5a87
#
_cell.length_a   1.000
_cell.length_b   1.000
_cell.length_c   1.000
_cell.angle_alpha   90.00
_cell.angle_beta   90.00
_cell.angle_gamma   90.00
#
_symmetry.space_group_name_H-M   'P 1'
#
loop_
_entity.id
_entity.type
_entity.pdbx_description
1 polymer ?
#
loop_
_entity_poly.entity_id
_entity_poly.type
_entity_poly.pdbx_seq_one_letter_code
_entity_poly.pdbx_strand_id
1 'polypeptide(L)'
;MNEFDAQPHSLPADACGEGAADRRLSDDDARRLRGTLRGLPCGVIVLDRAGAVVHANARALEMLAMTLPAGVDFSVALSERFEMTDVPRLRDFEAGREVRVDDSTFWIQAGPAGACAGAGAGESVIAVTDVTPFARSLDERAMSLRFLLHDLRSPLNSISALTQLDASDPDAFERCGGMQQITSLAQYVLSLGEQFIFSSVTEHLQARDFKRFDLRATLRQIISQLEVTAVYCGVALHLWLPDSAPLWVSGMRNFVARAVQNVIDNAVRASPRGEAVTVSVRQADGFAEVVVHDRAGGLPGLVEGDRLTDFEKLGKRTATGFGLGLKLAVQIVGMHGGALYAELNGQGGTMFVLRLPCLNPVAAKPHATSLVDADRALRAAGRE
;
A
#
# COMPACT_ATOMS: atom_id res chain seq x y z
N MET A 1 20.68 24.94 20.96
CA MET A 1 21.94 25.54 21.35
C MET A 1 22.77 24.43 21.99
N ASN A 2 23.43 23.66 21.14
CA ASN A 2 24.62 22.85 21.44
C ASN A 2 25.22 22.48 20.10
N GLU A 3 26.26 23.26 19.77
CA GLU A 3 27.17 23.05 18.67
C GLU A 3 28.00 21.79 18.95
N PHE A 4 27.99 20.81 18.06
CA PHE A 4 29.01 19.78 18.01
C PHE A 4 30.07 20.21 16.98
N ASP A 5 31.13 20.83 17.48
CA ASP A 5 32.38 21.08 16.79
C ASP A 5 33.07 19.73 16.52
N ALA A 6 33.09 19.29 15.25
CA ALA A 6 33.90 18.19 14.77
C ALA A 6 35.17 18.78 14.11
N GLN A 7 36.24 18.86 14.86
CA GLN A 7 37.57 19.15 14.31
C GLN A 7 38.02 18.04 13.35
N PRO A 8 38.62 18.36 12.20
CA PRO A 8 39.23 17.38 11.33
C PRO A 8 40.60 16.97 11.91
N HIS A 9 40.73 15.69 12.29
CA HIS A 9 42.01 15.10 12.57
C HIS A 9 42.85 15.06 11.27
N SER A 10 43.84 15.94 11.21
CA SER A 10 44.91 15.90 10.22
C SER A 10 45.80 14.66 10.47
N LEU A 11 45.75 13.71 9.54
CA LEU A 11 46.74 12.63 9.45
C LEU A 11 48.08 13.22 8.98
N PRO A 12 49.19 12.78 9.54
CA PRO A 12 50.50 13.29 9.15
C PRO A 12 50.85 12.87 7.72
N ALA A 13 51.15 13.88 6.91
CA ALA A 13 51.76 13.72 5.60
C ALA A 13 53.27 13.46 5.82
N ASP A 14 53.68 12.19 5.96
CA ASP A 14 55.06 11.76 5.75
C ASP A 14 55.14 10.24 5.83
N ALA A 15 54.81 9.56 4.74
CA ALA A 15 55.28 8.21 4.42
C ALA A 15 55.03 7.89 2.91
N CYS A 16 55.39 8.81 2.02
CA CYS A 16 55.67 8.43 0.63
C CYS A 16 57.09 7.92 0.55
N GLY A 17 57.33 6.71 1.08
CA GLY A 17 58.55 5.96 0.82
C GLY A 17 58.58 5.48 -0.63
N GLU A 18 59.56 5.94 -1.37
CA GLU A 18 60.00 5.44 -2.66
C GLU A 18 60.15 3.92 -2.58
N GLY A 19 59.36 3.20 -3.38
CA GLY A 19 59.40 1.74 -3.47
C GLY A 19 58.15 1.18 -4.15
N ALA A 20 57.77 1.75 -5.30
CA ALA A 20 56.82 1.10 -6.20
C ALA A 20 57.52 -0.10 -6.86
N ALA A 21 57.82 -1.14 -6.06
CA ALA A 21 58.09 -2.45 -6.60
C ALA A 21 56.82 -2.92 -7.33
N ASP A 22 56.99 -3.12 -8.63
CA ASP A 22 56.05 -3.80 -9.52
C ASP A 22 55.66 -5.15 -8.89
N ARG A 23 54.68 -5.14 -7.98
CA ARG A 23 54.05 -6.35 -7.42
C ARG A 23 53.15 -6.89 -8.50
N ARG A 24 53.73 -7.67 -9.41
CA ARG A 24 52.94 -8.60 -10.22
C ARG A 24 52.12 -9.43 -9.24
N LEU A 25 50.80 -9.35 -9.37
CA LEU A 25 49.88 -10.19 -8.60
C LEU A 25 50.36 -11.64 -8.72
N SER A 26 50.55 -12.31 -7.57
CA SER A 26 50.88 -13.73 -7.60
C SER A 26 49.76 -14.49 -8.34
N ASP A 27 50.09 -15.61 -8.97
CA ASP A 27 49.09 -16.45 -9.64
C ASP A 27 47.91 -16.82 -8.71
N ASP A 28 48.16 -16.89 -7.40
CA ASP A 28 47.14 -17.13 -6.38
C ASP A 28 46.22 -15.91 -6.16
N ASP A 29 46.76 -14.72 -6.16
CA ASP A 29 45.97 -13.49 -6.03
C ASP A 29 45.12 -13.29 -7.28
N ALA A 30 45.67 -13.55 -8.45
CA ALA A 30 44.91 -13.50 -9.71
C ALA A 30 43.78 -14.56 -9.78
N ARG A 31 44.00 -15.77 -9.21
CA ARG A 31 42.97 -16.80 -9.09
C ARG A 31 41.87 -16.41 -8.10
N ARG A 32 42.27 -15.87 -6.94
CA ARG A 32 41.31 -15.37 -5.93
C ARG A 32 40.47 -14.23 -6.48
N LEU A 33 41.05 -13.27 -7.16
CA LEU A 33 40.34 -12.15 -7.79
C LEU A 33 39.36 -12.62 -8.84
N ARG A 34 39.75 -13.54 -9.71
CA ARG A 34 38.83 -14.17 -10.69
C ARG A 34 37.72 -14.95 -10.02
N GLY A 35 38.00 -15.66 -8.93
CA GLY A 35 36.99 -16.35 -8.12
C GLY A 35 35.96 -15.39 -7.52
N THR A 36 36.46 -14.26 -6.96
CA THR A 36 35.59 -13.20 -6.41
C THR A 36 34.71 -12.56 -7.47
N LEU A 37 35.29 -12.21 -8.62
CA LEU A 37 34.55 -11.61 -9.75
C LEU A 37 33.49 -12.57 -10.32
N ARG A 38 33.73 -13.89 -10.30
CA ARG A 38 32.73 -14.89 -10.70
C ARG A 38 31.56 -15.02 -9.70
N GLY A 39 31.80 -14.76 -8.42
CA GLY A 39 30.80 -14.86 -7.36
C GLY A 39 29.96 -13.59 -7.20
N LEU A 40 30.26 -12.50 -7.90
CA LEU A 40 29.47 -11.28 -7.82
C LEU A 40 28.08 -11.47 -8.45
N PRO A 41 27.00 -10.95 -7.82
CA PRO A 41 25.66 -11.01 -8.37
C PRO A 41 25.45 -10.06 -9.57
N CYS A 42 26.44 -9.20 -9.86
CA CYS A 42 26.42 -8.26 -10.98
C CYS A 42 27.37 -8.69 -12.09
N GLY A 43 27.07 -8.29 -13.32
CA GLY A 43 27.97 -8.39 -14.46
C GLY A 43 29.09 -7.34 -14.34
N VAL A 44 30.32 -7.74 -14.61
CA VAL A 44 31.49 -6.83 -14.62
C VAL A 44 32.23 -7.01 -15.92
N ILE A 45 32.48 -5.89 -16.62
CA ILE A 45 33.26 -5.84 -17.86
C ILE A 45 34.37 -4.79 -17.67
N VAL A 46 35.59 -5.16 -17.97
CA VAL A 46 36.75 -4.26 -17.92
C VAL A 46 37.09 -3.87 -19.35
N LEU A 47 37.25 -2.58 -19.59
CA LEU A 47 37.57 -2.01 -20.88
C LEU A 47 38.95 -1.32 -20.81
N ASP A 48 39.67 -1.35 -21.92
CA ASP A 48 40.86 -0.56 -22.11
C ASP A 48 40.52 0.93 -22.41
N ARG A 49 41.57 1.72 -22.66
CA ARG A 49 41.44 3.17 -23.00
C ARG A 49 40.69 3.43 -24.31
N ALA A 50 40.67 2.47 -25.21
CA ALA A 50 40.00 2.55 -26.50
C ALA A 50 38.53 2.11 -26.41
N GLY A 51 38.07 1.55 -25.27
CA GLY A 51 36.74 0.99 -25.09
C GLY A 51 36.64 -0.49 -25.49
N ALA A 52 37.77 -1.13 -25.79
CA ALA A 52 37.80 -2.53 -26.11
C ALA A 52 37.78 -3.42 -24.85
N VAL A 53 37.04 -4.54 -24.94
CA VAL A 53 36.88 -5.48 -23.83
C VAL A 53 38.20 -6.16 -23.50
N VAL A 54 38.65 -6.00 -22.26
CA VAL A 54 39.79 -6.71 -21.69
C VAL A 54 39.34 -7.99 -20.98
N HIS A 55 38.27 -7.88 -20.21
CA HIS A 55 37.70 -8.98 -19.45
C HIS A 55 36.19 -8.79 -19.24
N ALA A 56 35.43 -9.87 -19.25
CA ALA A 56 34.05 -9.93 -18.83
C ALA A 56 33.84 -11.15 -17.94
N ASN A 57 33.15 -10.98 -16.81
CA ASN A 57 32.75 -12.13 -16.00
C ASN A 57 31.60 -12.88 -16.63
N ALA A 58 31.42 -14.16 -16.26
CA ALA A 58 30.36 -15.00 -16.81
C ALA A 58 28.97 -14.39 -16.62
N ARG A 59 28.77 -13.70 -15.51
CA ARG A 59 27.47 -13.07 -15.18
C ARG A 59 27.12 -11.94 -16.15
N ALA A 60 28.08 -11.14 -16.61
CA ALA A 60 27.85 -10.10 -17.61
C ALA A 60 27.40 -10.71 -18.96
N LEU A 61 28.07 -11.79 -19.38
CA LEU A 61 27.76 -12.47 -20.62
C LEU A 61 26.37 -13.13 -20.60
N GLU A 62 26.02 -13.72 -19.47
CA GLU A 62 24.66 -14.29 -19.24
C GLU A 62 23.58 -13.21 -19.29
N MET A 63 23.77 -12.11 -18.51
CA MET A 63 22.79 -11.03 -18.42
C MET A 63 22.55 -10.35 -19.76
N LEU A 64 23.60 -10.06 -20.51
CA LEU A 64 23.49 -9.40 -21.80
C LEU A 64 23.16 -10.38 -22.94
N ALA A 65 23.13 -11.69 -22.66
CA ALA A 65 22.91 -12.76 -23.63
C ALA A 65 23.78 -12.62 -24.88
N MET A 66 25.07 -12.32 -24.66
CA MET A 66 26.04 -12.07 -25.72
C MET A 66 27.43 -12.61 -25.37
N THR A 67 28.26 -12.78 -26.38
CA THR A 67 29.69 -13.09 -26.22
C THR A 67 30.50 -11.81 -26.38
N LEU A 68 31.47 -11.58 -25.50
CA LEU A 68 32.38 -10.43 -25.55
C LEU A 68 33.80 -10.92 -25.57
N PRO A 69 34.39 -11.28 -26.75
CA PRO A 69 35.78 -11.63 -26.86
C PRO A 69 36.65 -10.44 -26.49
N ALA A 70 37.86 -10.73 -25.97
CA ALA A 70 38.84 -9.68 -25.70
C ALA A 70 39.20 -8.95 -27.03
N GLY A 71 39.34 -7.63 -26.94
CA GLY A 71 39.66 -6.74 -28.06
C GLY A 71 38.44 -6.24 -28.86
N VAL A 72 37.22 -6.69 -28.57
CA VAL A 72 36.01 -6.16 -29.22
C VAL A 72 35.62 -4.85 -28.55
N ASP A 73 35.23 -3.85 -29.36
CA ASP A 73 34.64 -2.60 -28.84
C ASP A 73 33.29 -2.86 -28.18
N PHE A 74 33.19 -2.52 -26.89
CA PHE A 74 32.00 -2.77 -26.09
C PHE A 74 30.77 -2.04 -26.64
N SER A 75 30.95 -0.77 -27.03
CA SER A 75 29.84 0.07 -27.51
C SER A 75 29.26 -0.44 -28.84
N VAL A 76 30.16 -0.89 -29.74
CA VAL A 76 29.76 -1.49 -31.01
C VAL A 76 29.04 -2.81 -30.78
N ALA A 77 29.61 -3.70 -29.98
CA ALA A 77 29.03 -5.00 -29.66
C ALA A 77 27.64 -4.85 -28.99
N LEU A 78 27.48 -3.85 -28.10
CA LEU A 78 26.22 -3.56 -27.45
C LEU A 78 25.18 -3.03 -28.46
N SER A 79 25.58 -2.11 -29.35
CA SER A 79 24.68 -1.53 -30.35
C SER A 79 24.22 -2.57 -31.36
N GLU A 80 25.07 -3.49 -31.79
CA GLU A 80 24.73 -4.59 -32.68
C GLU A 80 23.76 -5.57 -32.02
N ARG A 81 24.01 -5.92 -30.74
CA ARG A 81 23.16 -6.87 -29.99
C ARG A 81 21.74 -6.34 -29.76
N PHE A 82 21.60 -5.03 -29.54
CA PHE A 82 20.34 -4.37 -29.18
C PHE A 82 19.74 -3.53 -30.32
N GLU A 83 20.25 -3.70 -31.54
CA GLU A 83 19.76 -2.99 -32.75
C GLU A 83 19.59 -1.46 -32.49
N MET A 84 20.57 -0.88 -31.78
CA MET A 84 20.48 0.54 -31.40
C MET A 84 20.74 1.41 -32.63
N THR A 85 19.91 2.44 -32.80
CA THR A 85 20.04 3.38 -33.93
C THR A 85 21.37 4.14 -33.92
N ASP A 86 21.90 4.42 -32.70
CA ASP A 86 23.16 5.10 -32.49
C ASP A 86 24.09 4.23 -31.62
N VAL A 87 25.39 4.20 -31.96
CA VAL A 87 26.41 3.56 -31.12
C VAL A 87 26.64 4.41 -29.87
N PRO A 88 26.31 3.92 -28.64
CA PRO A 88 26.48 4.70 -27.45
C PRO A 88 27.96 4.92 -27.15
N ARG A 89 28.32 6.09 -26.68
CA ARG A 89 29.67 6.38 -26.19
C ARG A 89 29.82 5.93 -24.74
N LEU A 90 31.02 5.56 -24.32
CA LEU A 90 31.26 5.13 -22.94
C LEU A 90 30.76 6.13 -21.88
N ARG A 91 30.88 7.44 -22.15
CA ARG A 91 30.37 8.52 -21.30
C ARG A 91 28.86 8.49 -21.09
N ASP A 92 28.10 7.91 -22.04
CA ASP A 92 26.65 7.82 -21.95
C ASP A 92 26.21 6.80 -20.87
N PHE A 93 27.14 6.00 -20.40
CA PHE A 93 26.95 5.05 -19.30
C PHE A 93 27.47 5.56 -17.95
N GLU A 94 28.15 6.72 -17.87
CA GLU A 94 28.67 7.24 -16.58
C GLU A 94 27.55 7.53 -15.59
N ALA A 95 26.44 8.11 -16.07
CA ALA A 95 25.24 8.35 -15.26
C ALA A 95 24.39 7.08 -15.06
N GLY A 96 24.74 5.99 -15.73
CA GLY A 96 23.95 4.78 -15.82
C GLY A 96 22.87 4.85 -16.90
N ARG A 97 22.64 3.74 -17.56
CA ARG A 97 21.64 3.60 -18.63
C ARG A 97 20.86 2.30 -18.48
N GLU A 98 19.55 2.39 -18.62
CA GLU A 98 18.67 1.22 -18.69
C GLU A 98 18.77 0.59 -20.09
N VAL A 99 18.94 -0.73 -20.12
CA VAL A 99 18.94 -1.53 -21.35
C VAL A 99 18.01 -2.72 -21.14
N ARG A 100 17.07 -2.93 -22.07
CA ARG A 100 16.14 -4.05 -22.07
C ARG A 100 16.62 -5.14 -22.99
N VAL A 101 16.61 -6.36 -22.49
CA VAL A 101 17.02 -7.58 -23.20
C VAL A 101 15.89 -8.59 -23.00
N ASP A 102 15.15 -8.87 -24.06
CA ASP A 102 13.96 -9.72 -23.98
C ASP A 102 13.01 -9.23 -22.86
N ASP A 103 12.71 -10.09 -21.88
CA ASP A 103 11.87 -9.76 -20.72
C ASP A 103 12.64 -9.22 -19.52
N SER A 104 13.94 -8.95 -19.67
CA SER A 104 14.82 -8.51 -18.58
C SER A 104 15.29 -7.07 -18.79
N THR A 105 15.45 -6.35 -17.68
CA THR A 105 15.91 -4.96 -17.67
C THR A 105 17.20 -4.87 -16.87
N PHE A 106 18.23 -4.33 -17.49
CA PHE A 106 19.56 -4.17 -16.89
C PHE A 106 19.92 -2.71 -16.78
N TRP A 107 20.56 -2.37 -15.65
CA TRP A 107 21.19 -1.09 -15.44
C TRP A 107 22.67 -1.23 -15.76
N ILE A 108 23.17 -0.50 -16.75
CA ILE A 108 24.56 -0.50 -17.19
C ILE A 108 25.19 0.81 -16.75
N GLN A 109 26.26 0.75 -15.98
CA GLN A 109 26.99 1.93 -15.51
C GLN A 109 28.47 1.78 -15.72
N ALA A 110 29.10 2.86 -16.26
CA ALA A 110 30.54 2.95 -16.46
C ALA A 110 31.17 3.75 -15.32
N GLY A 111 32.33 3.31 -14.89
CA GLY A 111 33.13 4.04 -13.93
C GLY A 111 34.64 3.88 -14.23
N PRO A 112 35.52 4.76 -13.72
CA PRO A 112 36.94 4.57 -13.84
C PRO A 112 37.35 3.30 -13.08
N ALA A 113 38.20 2.49 -13.68
CA ALA A 113 38.92 1.45 -12.95
C ALA A 113 39.76 2.17 -11.91
N GLY A 114 39.39 2.06 -10.61
CA GLY A 114 40.01 2.83 -9.52
C GLY A 114 41.53 2.75 -9.58
N ALA A 115 42.19 3.76 -9.06
CA ALA A 115 43.67 3.87 -8.97
C ALA A 115 44.29 2.83 -7.99
N CYS A 116 43.95 1.54 -8.18
CA CYS A 116 44.74 0.45 -7.58
C CYS A 116 46.03 0.31 -8.38
N ALA A 117 47.10 0.34 -7.68
CA ALA A 117 48.44 0.15 -8.24
C ALA A 117 48.48 -1.12 -9.13
N GLY A 118 48.50 -0.92 -10.46
CA GLY A 118 48.48 -2.01 -11.45
C GLY A 118 47.43 -1.90 -12.54
N ALA A 119 46.33 -1.16 -12.33
CA ALA A 119 45.41 -0.83 -13.42
C ALA A 119 46.05 0.28 -14.27
N GLY A 120 46.22 0.08 -15.56
CA GLY A 120 46.78 1.10 -16.44
C GLY A 120 45.88 2.36 -16.37
N ALA A 121 46.49 3.54 -16.14
CA ALA A 121 45.72 4.79 -16.09
C ALA A 121 44.88 4.93 -17.35
N GLY A 122 43.53 4.88 -17.22
CA GLY A 122 42.57 5.03 -18.33
C GLY A 122 41.73 3.79 -18.65
N GLU A 123 41.80 2.72 -17.85
CA GLU A 123 40.85 1.61 -17.92
C GLU A 123 39.52 2.01 -17.32
N SER A 124 38.43 1.45 -17.86
CA SER A 124 37.07 1.65 -17.38
C SER A 124 36.41 0.33 -16.97
N VAL A 125 35.54 0.38 -15.98
CA VAL A 125 34.77 -0.77 -15.56
C VAL A 125 33.29 -0.50 -15.86
N ILE A 126 32.62 -1.44 -16.50
CA ILE A 126 31.21 -1.47 -16.71
C ILE A 126 30.59 -2.42 -15.69
N ALA A 127 29.66 -1.94 -14.90
CA ALA A 127 28.81 -2.74 -14.05
C ALA A 127 27.46 -2.97 -14.74
N VAL A 128 27.01 -4.21 -14.79
CA VAL A 128 25.69 -4.62 -15.30
C VAL A 128 24.90 -5.18 -14.13
N THR A 129 23.82 -4.54 -13.79
CA THR A 129 22.94 -4.94 -12.66
C THR A 129 21.57 -5.32 -13.18
N ASP A 130 21.06 -6.48 -12.76
CA ASP A 130 19.68 -6.89 -13.07
C ASP A 130 18.72 -6.07 -12.22
N VAL A 131 17.95 -5.21 -12.86
CA VAL A 131 16.91 -4.38 -12.26
C VAL A 131 15.51 -4.80 -12.70
N THR A 132 15.39 -5.97 -13.34
CA THR A 132 14.11 -6.51 -13.82
C THR A 132 13.02 -6.55 -12.75
N PRO A 133 13.28 -7.04 -11.51
CA PRO A 133 12.25 -7.06 -10.47
C PRO A 133 11.77 -5.66 -10.10
N PHE A 134 12.68 -4.69 -10.08
CA PHE A 134 12.35 -3.30 -9.78
C PHE A 134 11.59 -2.64 -10.94
N ALA A 135 12.04 -2.81 -12.18
CA ALA A 135 11.37 -2.29 -13.37
C ALA A 135 9.95 -2.86 -13.51
N ARG A 136 9.78 -4.18 -13.31
CA ARG A 136 8.44 -4.81 -13.32
C ARG A 136 7.53 -4.23 -12.26
N SER A 137 8.01 -4.06 -11.03
CA SER A 137 7.23 -3.45 -9.95
C SER A 137 6.80 -2.01 -10.27
N LEU A 138 7.65 -1.22 -10.94
CA LEU A 138 7.28 0.13 -11.40
C LEU A 138 6.24 0.09 -12.52
N ASP A 139 6.40 -0.82 -13.50
CA ASP A 139 5.46 -0.98 -14.61
C ASP A 139 4.09 -1.45 -14.12
N GLU A 140 4.04 -2.41 -13.18
CA GLU A 140 2.80 -2.87 -12.53
C GLU A 140 2.08 -1.74 -11.81
N ARG A 141 2.82 -0.91 -11.05
CA ARG A 141 2.26 0.27 -10.38
C ARG A 141 1.74 1.31 -11.37
N ALA A 142 2.50 1.57 -12.43
CA ALA A 142 2.08 2.49 -13.48
C ALA A 142 0.83 1.99 -14.21
N MET A 143 0.73 0.68 -14.45
CA MET A 143 -0.44 0.05 -15.05
C MET A 143 -1.66 0.17 -14.12
N SER A 144 -1.51 -0.15 -12.85
CA SER A 144 -2.58 -0.04 -11.83
C SER A 144 -3.09 1.40 -11.72
N LEU A 145 -2.19 2.40 -11.75
CA LEU A 145 -2.57 3.82 -11.78
C LEU A 145 -3.34 4.20 -13.06
N ARG A 146 -2.95 3.68 -14.22
CA ARG A 146 -3.65 3.93 -15.49
C ARG A 146 -5.06 3.36 -15.46
N PHE A 147 -5.25 2.16 -14.92
CA PHE A 147 -6.58 1.56 -14.73
C PHE A 147 -7.43 2.42 -13.79
N LEU A 148 -6.90 2.83 -12.64
CA LEU A 148 -7.62 3.70 -11.72
C LEU A 148 -8.07 5.00 -12.40
N LEU A 149 -7.15 5.69 -13.11
CA LEU A 149 -7.47 6.93 -13.81
C LEU A 149 -8.52 6.73 -14.91
N HIS A 150 -8.50 5.58 -15.59
CA HIS A 150 -9.53 5.22 -16.56
C HIS A 150 -10.90 5.07 -15.89
N ASP A 151 -10.97 4.33 -14.79
CA ASP A 151 -12.23 4.04 -14.09
C ASP A 151 -12.79 5.27 -13.35
N LEU A 152 -11.91 6.20 -12.93
CA LEU A 152 -12.33 7.49 -12.36
C LEU A 152 -12.89 8.44 -13.42
N ARG A 153 -12.42 8.37 -14.67
CA ARG A 153 -12.83 9.29 -15.74
C ARG A 153 -14.33 9.20 -16.02
N SER A 154 -14.89 8.01 -16.08
CA SER A 154 -16.31 7.80 -16.40
C SER A 154 -17.27 8.48 -15.39
N PRO A 155 -17.18 8.21 -14.08
CA PRO A 155 -18.07 8.85 -13.11
C PRO A 155 -17.81 10.36 -12.99
N LEU A 156 -16.57 10.84 -13.13
CA LEU A 156 -16.27 12.27 -13.13
C LEU A 156 -16.87 12.99 -14.34
N ASN A 157 -16.82 12.40 -15.53
CA ASN A 157 -17.49 12.93 -16.71
C ASN A 157 -19.02 12.98 -16.51
N SER A 158 -19.59 11.95 -15.86
CA SER A 158 -21.03 11.94 -15.55
C SER A 158 -21.41 13.03 -14.55
N ILE A 159 -20.60 13.29 -13.52
CA ILE A 159 -20.79 14.41 -12.59
C ILE A 159 -20.72 15.73 -13.36
N SER A 160 -19.72 15.91 -14.21
CA SER A 160 -19.59 17.13 -15.04
C SER A 160 -20.75 17.34 -15.97
N ALA A 161 -21.26 16.28 -16.61
CA ALA A 161 -22.45 16.36 -17.47
C ALA A 161 -23.71 16.73 -16.67
N LEU A 162 -23.91 16.13 -15.49
CA LEU A 162 -25.05 16.47 -14.62
C LEU A 162 -25.00 17.93 -14.15
N THR A 163 -23.84 18.45 -13.79
CA THR A 163 -23.71 19.87 -13.39
C THR A 163 -23.96 20.84 -14.56
N GLN A 164 -23.67 20.41 -15.80
CA GLN A 164 -24.01 21.20 -16.99
C GLN A 164 -25.51 21.15 -17.30
N LEU A 165 -26.15 19.98 -17.08
CA LEU A 165 -27.61 19.85 -17.22
C LEU A 165 -28.36 20.70 -16.21
N ASP A 166 -27.93 20.74 -14.94
CA ASP A 166 -28.52 21.61 -13.90
C ASP A 166 -28.58 23.08 -14.34
N ALA A 167 -27.51 23.54 -15.01
CA ALA A 167 -27.42 24.91 -15.52
C ALA A 167 -28.22 25.17 -16.80
N SER A 168 -28.42 24.17 -17.66
CA SER A 168 -29.01 24.32 -19.01
C SER A 168 -30.43 23.78 -19.14
N ASP A 169 -30.76 22.69 -18.47
CA ASP A 169 -32.06 22.00 -18.48
C ASP A 169 -32.31 21.34 -17.11
N PRO A 170 -32.85 22.10 -16.13
CA PRO A 170 -33.11 21.59 -14.78
C PRO A 170 -34.06 20.38 -14.77
N ASP A 171 -35.05 20.30 -15.68
CA ASP A 171 -35.96 19.17 -15.77
C ASP A 171 -35.25 17.90 -16.23
N ALA A 172 -34.29 18.01 -17.17
CA ALA A 172 -33.44 16.88 -17.56
C ALA A 172 -32.52 16.46 -16.43
N PHE A 173 -31.98 17.41 -15.68
CA PHE A 173 -31.16 17.14 -14.51
C PHE A 173 -31.89 16.28 -13.47
N GLU A 174 -33.11 16.67 -13.10
CA GLU A 174 -33.94 15.90 -12.15
C GLU A 174 -34.32 14.51 -12.68
N ARG A 175 -34.65 14.40 -13.99
CA ARG A 175 -34.90 13.09 -14.63
C ARG A 175 -33.69 12.15 -14.59
N CYS A 176 -32.48 12.70 -14.62
CA CYS A 176 -31.23 11.94 -14.52
C CYS A 176 -30.82 11.63 -13.07
N GLY A 177 -31.65 11.94 -12.08
CA GLY A 177 -31.41 11.68 -10.66
C GLY A 177 -30.83 12.86 -9.88
N GLY A 178 -30.68 14.03 -10.53
CA GLY A 178 -30.33 15.30 -9.88
C GLY A 178 -29.09 15.26 -9.00
N MET A 179 -29.15 16.01 -7.93
CA MET A 179 -28.06 16.08 -6.92
C MET A 179 -27.78 14.72 -6.25
N GLN A 180 -28.79 13.84 -6.17
CA GLN A 180 -28.63 12.51 -5.60
C GLN A 180 -27.70 11.64 -6.44
N GLN A 181 -27.78 11.73 -7.76
CA GLN A 181 -26.90 11.01 -8.67
C GLN A 181 -25.47 11.53 -8.60
N ILE A 182 -25.28 12.85 -8.50
CA ILE A 182 -23.95 13.46 -8.28
C ILE A 182 -23.32 12.93 -6.99
N THR A 183 -24.10 12.90 -5.90
CA THR A 183 -23.65 12.40 -4.61
C THR A 183 -23.23 10.92 -4.69
N SER A 184 -24.02 10.09 -5.37
CA SER A 184 -23.72 8.67 -5.55
C SER A 184 -22.44 8.44 -6.36
N LEU A 185 -22.26 9.19 -7.45
CA LEU A 185 -21.06 9.13 -8.29
C LEU A 185 -19.81 9.60 -7.53
N ALA A 186 -19.93 10.68 -6.74
CA ALA A 186 -18.82 11.17 -5.92
C ALA A 186 -18.40 10.12 -4.86
N GLN A 187 -19.35 9.46 -4.22
CA GLN A 187 -19.08 8.37 -3.28
C GLN A 187 -18.41 7.16 -3.96
N TYR A 188 -18.85 6.83 -5.17
CA TYR A 188 -18.23 5.78 -5.98
C TYR A 188 -16.75 6.11 -6.30
N VAL A 189 -16.47 7.35 -6.73
CA VAL A 189 -15.08 7.83 -6.99
C VAL A 189 -14.21 7.71 -5.74
N LEU A 190 -14.71 8.15 -4.58
CA LEU A 190 -13.99 8.04 -3.32
C LEU A 190 -13.69 6.57 -2.96
N SER A 191 -14.66 5.68 -3.13
CA SER A 191 -14.48 4.26 -2.83
C SER A 191 -13.49 3.56 -3.76
N LEU A 192 -13.43 3.93 -5.05
CA LEU A 192 -12.41 3.45 -5.98
C LEU A 192 -11.00 3.88 -5.54
N GLY A 193 -10.85 5.16 -5.15
CA GLY A 193 -9.57 5.67 -4.63
C GLY A 193 -9.10 4.91 -3.39
N GLU A 194 -10.00 4.63 -2.48
CA GLU A 194 -9.71 3.87 -1.26
C GLU A 194 -9.31 2.42 -1.53
N GLN A 195 -10.01 1.74 -2.44
CA GLN A 195 -9.66 0.39 -2.86
C GLN A 195 -8.26 0.34 -3.49
N PHE A 196 -7.93 1.34 -4.32
CA PHE A 196 -6.61 1.44 -4.92
C PHE A 196 -5.51 1.62 -3.87
N ILE A 197 -5.69 2.55 -2.92
CA ILE A 197 -4.73 2.78 -1.83
C ILE A 197 -4.57 1.50 -1.02
N PHE A 198 -5.67 0.83 -0.69
CA PHE A 198 -5.64 -0.41 0.06
C PHE A 198 -4.88 -1.52 -0.69
N SER A 199 -5.20 -1.75 -1.96
CA SER A 199 -4.50 -2.75 -2.81
C SER A 199 -3.01 -2.47 -2.88
N SER A 200 -2.62 -1.22 -3.18
CA SER A 200 -1.21 -0.81 -3.30
C SER A 200 -0.42 -0.97 -2.00
N VAL A 201 -1.07 -0.80 -0.85
CA VAL A 201 -0.41 -0.96 0.45
C VAL A 201 -0.33 -2.43 0.86
N THR A 202 -1.39 -3.23 0.61
CA THR A 202 -1.44 -4.64 1.03
C THR A 202 -0.41 -5.52 0.34
N GLU A 203 -0.05 -5.23 -0.92
CA GLU A 203 0.99 -5.97 -1.66
C GLU A 203 2.37 -5.92 -1.00
N HIS A 204 2.64 -4.89 -0.18
CA HIS A 204 3.95 -4.66 0.43
C HIS A 204 3.94 -4.76 1.96
N LEU A 205 2.78 -5.07 2.56
CA LEU A 205 2.62 -5.15 4.00
C LEU A 205 3.42 -6.30 4.62
N GLN A 206 4.18 -5.95 5.64
CA GLN A 206 4.89 -6.91 6.48
C GLN A 206 4.42 -6.76 7.93
N ALA A 207 4.56 -7.82 8.72
CA ALA A 207 4.19 -7.80 10.15
C ALA A 207 4.84 -6.66 10.95
N ARG A 208 6.00 -6.15 10.50
CA ARG A 208 6.70 -5.00 11.09
C ARG A 208 5.96 -3.66 10.95
N ASP A 209 5.00 -3.56 10.02
CA ASP A 209 4.23 -2.34 9.77
C ASP A 209 3.05 -2.19 10.74
N PHE A 210 2.72 -3.27 11.45
CA PHE A 210 1.68 -3.29 12.47
C PHE A 210 2.18 -2.63 13.75
N LYS A 211 1.41 -1.63 14.23
CA LYS A 211 1.69 -0.90 15.47
C LYS A 211 0.57 -1.13 16.47
N ARG A 212 0.95 -1.10 17.74
CA ARG A 212 -0.02 -1.12 18.83
C ARG A 212 -0.77 0.20 18.89
N PHE A 213 -2.10 0.17 18.98
CA PHE A 213 -2.94 1.35 19.19
C PHE A 213 -4.17 1.06 20.05
N ASP A 214 -4.73 2.11 20.67
CA ASP A 214 -5.95 2.02 21.47
C ASP A 214 -7.18 2.13 20.57
N LEU A 215 -7.97 1.04 20.49
CA LEU A 215 -9.17 0.97 19.68
C LEU A 215 -10.27 1.89 20.20
N ARG A 216 -10.39 2.08 21.53
CA ARG A 216 -11.39 2.97 22.13
C ARG A 216 -11.14 4.43 21.81
N ALA A 217 -9.87 4.86 21.88
CA ALA A 217 -9.47 6.20 21.46
C ALA A 217 -9.76 6.43 19.97
N THR A 218 -9.52 5.41 19.15
CA THR A 218 -9.80 5.44 17.71
C THR A 218 -11.31 5.57 17.45
N LEU A 219 -12.15 4.82 18.17
CA LEU A 219 -13.61 4.92 18.05
C LEU A 219 -14.14 6.31 18.40
N ARG A 220 -13.66 6.92 19.48
CA ARG A 220 -14.06 8.31 19.84
C ARG A 220 -13.79 9.28 18.71
N GLN A 221 -12.62 9.17 18.09
CA GLN A 221 -12.26 10.03 16.95
C GLN A 221 -13.17 9.78 15.73
N ILE A 222 -13.47 8.52 15.41
CA ILE A 222 -14.35 8.15 14.29
C ILE A 222 -15.76 8.73 14.51
N ILE A 223 -16.32 8.55 15.70
CA ILE A 223 -17.66 9.04 16.03
C ILE A 223 -17.73 10.56 15.86
N SER A 224 -16.77 11.31 16.41
CA SER A 224 -16.71 12.78 16.24
C SER A 224 -16.67 13.20 14.77
N GLN A 225 -16.01 12.44 13.91
CA GLN A 225 -15.97 12.72 12.47
C GLN A 225 -17.30 12.44 11.76
N LEU A 226 -18.04 11.41 12.21
CA LEU A 226 -19.30 10.98 11.59
C LEU A 226 -20.54 11.70 12.14
N GLU A 227 -20.42 12.46 13.25
CA GLU A 227 -21.53 13.24 13.82
C GLU A 227 -22.18 14.16 12.80
N VAL A 228 -21.39 14.84 11.96
CA VAL A 228 -21.90 15.74 10.92
C VAL A 228 -22.75 14.96 9.90
N THR A 229 -22.28 13.78 9.48
CA THR A 229 -23.02 12.92 8.56
C THR A 229 -24.30 12.38 9.20
N ALA A 230 -24.24 11.98 10.47
CA ALA A 230 -25.41 11.49 11.20
C ALA A 230 -26.49 12.58 11.34
N VAL A 231 -26.09 13.80 11.70
CA VAL A 231 -26.99 14.97 11.75
C VAL A 231 -27.64 15.23 10.36
N TYR A 232 -26.83 15.22 9.31
CA TYR A 232 -27.34 15.40 7.94
C TYR A 232 -28.38 14.32 7.55
N CYS A 233 -28.12 13.05 7.91
CA CYS A 233 -29.06 11.95 7.70
C CYS A 233 -30.27 12.01 8.66
N GLY A 234 -30.23 12.84 9.70
CA GLY A 234 -31.28 12.91 10.74
C GLY A 234 -31.30 11.68 11.65
N VAL A 235 -30.14 11.04 11.85
CA VAL A 235 -29.95 9.83 12.67
C VAL A 235 -29.12 10.20 13.90
N ALA A 236 -29.53 9.71 15.09
CA ALA A 236 -28.74 9.86 16.29
C ALA A 236 -27.60 8.85 16.31
N LEU A 237 -26.37 9.30 16.61
CA LEU A 237 -25.18 8.42 16.69
C LEU A 237 -24.69 8.35 18.12
N HIS A 238 -24.75 7.16 18.73
CA HIS A 238 -24.39 6.94 20.11
C HIS A 238 -23.16 6.03 20.22
N LEU A 239 -22.19 6.46 21.04
CA LEU A 239 -21.03 5.65 21.40
C LEU A 239 -21.13 5.20 22.86
N TRP A 240 -21.18 3.90 23.06
CA TRP A 240 -21.19 3.30 24.38
C TRP A 240 -19.88 2.58 24.69
N LEU A 241 -19.10 3.11 25.62
CA LEU A 241 -17.81 2.57 26.08
C LEU A 241 -17.91 2.32 27.59
N PRO A 242 -18.28 1.10 28.02
CA PRO A 242 -18.52 0.81 29.45
C PRO A 242 -17.26 0.94 30.31
N ASP A 243 -16.08 0.71 29.73
CA ASP A 243 -14.80 0.83 30.42
C ASP A 243 -13.98 1.97 29.88
N SER A 244 -13.22 2.64 30.75
CA SER A 244 -12.28 3.69 30.39
C SER A 244 -10.89 3.18 30.04
N ALA A 245 -10.57 1.92 30.40
CA ALA A 245 -9.25 1.32 30.16
C ALA A 245 -8.95 1.18 28.65
N PRO A 246 -7.72 1.42 28.20
CA PRO A 246 -7.36 1.25 26.80
C PRO A 246 -7.57 -0.18 26.32
N LEU A 247 -8.10 -0.35 25.12
CA LEU A 247 -8.25 -1.64 24.44
C LEU A 247 -7.22 -1.74 23.32
N TRP A 248 -6.14 -2.45 23.61
CA TRP A 248 -5.00 -2.51 22.71
C TRP A 248 -5.16 -3.57 21.65
N VAL A 249 -4.97 -3.16 20.40
CA VAL A 249 -4.91 -4.03 19.23
C VAL A 249 -3.64 -3.74 18.44
N SER A 250 -3.21 -4.72 17.62
CA SER A 250 -2.06 -4.56 16.71
C SER A 250 -2.56 -4.41 15.29
N GLY A 251 -2.02 -3.44 14.57
CA GLY A 251 -2.39 -3.24 13.17
C GLY A 251 -2.06 -1.87 12.65
N MET A 252 -2.59 -1.59 11.47
CA MET A 252 -2.54 -0.28 10.84
C MET A 252 -3.76 0.53 11.25
N ARG A 253 -3.59 1.43 12.24
CA ARG A 253 -4.67 2.22 12.84
C ARG A 253 -5.57 2.89 11.80
N ASN A 254 -4.99 3.49 10.75
CA ASN A 254 -5.75 4.22 9.75
C ASN A 254 -6.67 3.30 8.92
N PHE A 255 -6.20 2.09 8.59
CA PHE A 255 -7.02 1.11 7.88
C PHE A 255 -8.12 0.55 8.78
N VAL A 256 -7.82 0.20 10.01
CA VAL A 256 -8.84 -0.25 10.98
C VAL A 256 -9.88 0.84 11.22
N ALA A 257 -9.43 2.10 11.39
CA ALA A 257 -10.35 3.24 11.51
C ALA A 257 -11.27 3.34 10.29
N ARG A 258 -10.73 3.16 9.08
CA ARG A 258 -11.50 3.20 7.83
C ARG A 258 -12.51 2.06 7.73
N ALA A 259 -12.12 0.83 8.12
CA ALA A 259 -13.04 -0.29 8.16
C ALA A 259 -14.25 -0.02 9.07
N VAL A 260 -13.99 0.51 10.27
CA VAL A 260 -15.02 0.89 11.23
C VAL A 260 -15.89 2.02 10.69
N GLN A 261 -15.27 3.07 10.11
CA GLN A 261 -16.02 4.18 9.48
C GLN A 261 -16.96 3.69 8.40
N ASN A 262 -16.53 2.79 7.53
CA ASN A 262 -17.35 2.22 6.47
C ASN A 262 -18.58 1.47 7.01
N VAL A 263 -18.42 0.74 8.11
CA VAL A 263 -19.53 0.04 8.76
C VAL A 263 -20.52 1.04 9.38
N ILE A 264 -20.01 2.05 10.11
CA ILE A 264 -20.86 3.05 10.79
C ILE A 264 -21.56 3.95 9.77
N ASP A 265 -20.87 4.45 8.74
CA ASP A 265 -21.46 5.29 7.69
C ASP A 265 -22.58 4.53 6.95
N ASN A 266 -22.36 3.24 6.68
CA ASN A 266 -23.38 2.38 6.10
C ASN A 266 -24.62 2.26 7.00
N ALA A 267 -24.43 2.03 8.30
CA ALA A 267 -25.52 1.95 9.26
C ALA A 267 -26.30 3.27 9.37
N VAL A 268 -25.59 4.41 9.41
CA VAL A 268 -26.21 5.75 9.48
C VAL A 268 -27.05 6.05 8.24
N ARG A 269 -26.51 5.76 7.04
CA ARG A 269 -27.22 6.01 5.77
C ARG A 269 -28.41 5.10 5.54
N ALA A 270 -28.35 3.87 6.05
CA ALA A 270 -29.42 2.89 5.92
C ALA A 270 -30.54 3.12 6.94
N SER A 271 -30.27 3.77 8.07
CA SER A 271 -31.25 4.00 9.12
C SER A 271 -32.26 5.08 8.73
N PRO A 272 -33.56 4.90 9.02
CA PRO A 272 -34.57 5.92 8.84
C PRO A 272 -34.31 7.18 9.68
N ARG A 273 -34.76 8.33 9.20
CA ARG A 273 -34.67 9.59 9.95
C ARG A 273 -35.43 9.49 11.28
N GLY A 274 -34.82 9.99 12.34
CA GLY A 274 -35.34 9.92 13.71
C GLY A 274 -34.90 8.67 14.47
N GLU A 275 -34.28 7.71 13.81
CA GLU A 275 -33.74 6.51 14.46
C GLU A 275 -32.31 6.73 14.97
N ALA A 276 -31.80 5.75 15.72
CA ALA A 276 -30.44 5.81 16.30
C ALA A 276 -29.55 4.64 15.83
N VAL A 277 -28.29 4.96 15.59
CA VAL A 277 -27.22 3.99 15.42
C VAL A 277 -26.37 3.96 16.69
N THR A 278 -26.18 2.78 17.28
CA THR A 278 -25.38 2.60 18.49
C THR A 278 -24.11 1.84 18.19
N VAL A 279 -22.98 2.42 18.57
CA VAL A 279 -21.65 1.81 18.47
C VAL A 279 -21.16 1.45 19.86
N SER A 280 -20.75 0.22 20.06
CA SER A 280 -20.19 -0.25 21.32
C SER A 280 -18.92 -1.05 21.09
N VAL A 281 -18.09 -1.21 22.13
CA VAL A 281 -16.93 -2.09 22.07
C VAL A 281 -16.91 -2.99 23.30
N ARG A 282 -16.66 -4.26 23.09
CA ARG A 282 -16.47 -5.26 24.13
C ARG A 282 -15.24 -6.10 23.85
N GLN A 283 -14.74 -6.77 24.87
CA GLN A 283 -13.70 -7.77 24.75
C GLN A 283 -14.31 -9.14 25.00
N ALA A 284 -14.17 -10.07 24.05
CA ALA A 284 -14.67 -11.43 24.13
C ALA A 284 -13.68 -12.39 23.47
N ASP A 285 -13.41 -13.52 24.12
CA ASP A 285 -12.60 -14.64 23.59
C ASP A 285 -11.25 -14.24 23.00
N GLY A 286 -10.57 -13.26 23.61
CA GLY A 286 -9.27 -12.76 23.11
C GLY A 286 -9.37 -11.77 21.95
N PHE A 287 -10.59 -11.34 21.60
CA PHE A 287 -10.85 -10.34 20.56
C PHE A 287 -11.45 -9.06 21.12
N ALA A 288 -11.13 -7.95 20.50
CA ALA A 288 -11.87 -6.70 20.60
C ALA A 288 -13.00 -6.73 19.57
N GLU A 289 -14.24 -6.60 20.00
CA GLU A 289 -15.42 -6.59 19.14
C GLU A 289 -16.01 -5.18 19.12
N VAL A 290 -15.97 -4.55 17.95
CA VAL A 290 -16.74 -3.31 17.68
C VAL A 290 -18.10 -3.76 17.15
N VAL A 291 -19.17 -3.36 17.84
CA VAL A 291 -20.52 -3.73 17.51
C VAL A 291 -21.29 -2.47 17.10
N VAL A 292 -21.86 -2.49 15.91
CA VAL A 292 -22.67 -1.40 15.35
C VAL A 292 -24.10 -1.89 15.15
N HIS A 293 -25.03 -1.29 15.87
CA HIS A 293 -26.47 -1.59 15.75
C HIS A 293 -27.15 -0.49 14.94
N ASP A 294 -27.89 -0.89 13.91
CA ASP A 294 -28.78 -0.01 13.17
C ASP A 294 -30.26 -0.40 13.34
N ARG A 295 -31.14 0.38 12.75
CA ARG A 295 -32.59 0.12 12.64
C ARG A 295 -33.06 0.20 11.19
N ALA A 296 -32.23 -0.28 10.26
CA ALA A 296 -32.45 -0.17 8.82
C ALA A 296 -33.43 -1.21 8.24
N GLY A 297 -34.16 -1.96 9.07
CA GLY A 297 -35.09 -3.00 8.61
C GLY A 297 -34.43 -4.34 8.31
N GLY A 298 -33.13 -4.52 8.65
CA GLY A 298 -32.34 -5.74 8.40
C GLY A 298 -31.76 -5.81 6.99
N LEU A 299 -30.90 -6.79 6.79
CA LEU A 299 -30.29 -7.05 5.48
C LEU A 299 -31.13 -8.05 4.67
N PRO A 300 -31.37 -7.80 3.37
CA PRO A 300 -32.16 -8.71 2.54
C PRO A 300 -31.61 -10.13 2.50
N GLY A 301 -32.40 -11.12 2.93
CA GLY A 301 -32.02 -12.54 2.93
C GLY A 301 -31.25 -13.00 4.17
N LEU A 302 -31.08 -12.14 5.16
CA LEU A 302 -30.58 -12.52 6.48
C LEU A 302 -31.75 -13.02 7.34
N VAL A 303 -31.62 -14.21 7.91
CA VAL A 303 -32.64 -14.82 8.78
C VAL A 303 -32.15 -14.73 10.23
N GLU A 304 -33.10 -14.71 11.18
CA GLU A 304 -32.77 -14.65 12.61
C GLU A 304 -31.95 -15.89 13.02
N GLY A 305 -30.81 -15.65 13.67
CA GLY A 305 -29.83 -16.69 14.05
C GLY A 305 -28.74 -16.96 13.03
N ASP A 306 -28.85 -16.44 11.79
CA ASP A 306 -27.81 -16.57 10.77
C ASP A 306 -26.76 -15.47 10.88
N ARG A 307 -25.51 -15.81 10.48
CA ARG A 307 -24.41 -14.87 10.31
C ARG A 307 -24.10 -14.66 8.85
N LEU A 308 -24.16 -13.43 8.40
CA LEU A 308 -23.72 -13.04 7.07
C LEU A 308 -22.25 -12.63 7.13
N THR A 309 -21.39 -13.40 6.49
CA THR A 309 -19.93 -13.12 6.35
C THR A 309 -19.57 -12.72 4.92
N ASP A 310 -20.38 -13.15 3.94
CA ASP A 310 -20.18 -12.88 2.51
C ASP A 310 -21.06 -11.70 2.07
N PHE A 311 -20.48 -10.50 2.15
CA PHE A 311 -21.17 -9.26 1.75
C PHE A 311 -21.18 -9.03 0.22
N GLU A 312 -20.52 -9.87 -0.59
CA GLU A 312 -20.53 -9.74 -2.05
C GLU A 312 -21.92 -10.03 -2.63
N LYS A 313 -22.67 -10.91 -1.97
CA LYS A 313 -24.04 -11.25 -2.39
C LYS A 313 -25.03 -10.09 -2.21
N LEU A 314 -24.72 -9.12 -1.36
CA LEU A 314 -25.54 -7.93 -1.13
C LEU A 314 -25.42 -6.90 -2.25
N GLY A 315 -24.22 -6.71 -2.81
CA GLY A 315 -23.93 -5.64 -3.78
C GLY A 315 -24.65 -5.75 -5.12
N LYS A 316 -25.20 -6.91 -5.47
CA LYS A 316 -25.96 -7.11 -6.72
C LYS A 316 -27.44 -6.67 -6.61
N ARG A 317 -27.95 -6.34 -5.41
CA ARG A 317 -29.39 -6.11 -5.16
C ARG A 317 -29.74 -4.68 -4.75
N THR A 318 -28.79 -3.80 -4.51
CA THR A 318 -29.05 -2.42 -4.08
C THR A 318 -28.48 -1.41 -5.08
N ALA A 319 -29.38 -0.59 -5.66
CA ALA A 319 -29.04 0.49 -6.58
C ALA A 319 -28.24 1.66 -5.93
N THR A 320 -27.90 1.57 -4.65
CA THR A 320 -27.37 2.64 -3.82
C THR A 320 -25.91 2.43 -3.35
N GLY A 321 -25.08 1.69 -4.08
CA GLY A 321 -23.63 1.69 -3.85
C GLY A 321 -23.11 0.96 -2.59
N PHE A 322 -23.93 0.19 -1.88
CA PHE A 322 -23.63 -0.45 -0.59
C PHE A 322 -22.54 -1.52 -0.57
N GLY A 323 -21.97 -1.92 -1.73
CA GLY A 323 -21.05 -3.08 -1.79
C GLY A 323 -19.59 -2.80 -1.46
N LEU A 324 -19.08 -1.65 -1.88
CA LEU A 324 -17.63 -1.43 -1.90
C LEU A 324 -17.04 -1.15 -0.51
N GLY A 325 -17.67 -0.34 0.31
CA GLY A 325 -17.19 0.00 1.65
C GLY A 325 -17.15 -1.20 2.61
N LEU A 326 -18.20 -2.04 2.60
CA LEU A 326 -18.23 -3.26 3.41
C LEU A 326 -17.23 -4.30 2.92
N LYS A 327 -17.03 -4.43 1.60
CA LYS A 327 -16.01 -5.31 1.02
C LYS A 327 -14.61 -4.89 1.48
N LEU A 328 -14.30 -3.61 1.41
CA LEU A 328 -13.05 -3.05 1.91
C LEU A 328 -12.88 -3.31 3.42
N ALA A 329 -13.95 -3.14 4.21
CA ALA A 329 -13.91 -3.41 5.64
C ALA A 329 -13.60 -4.89 5.93
N VAL A 330 -14.22 -5.84 5.20
CA VAL A 330 -13.90 -7.29 5.31
C VAL A 330 -12.44 -7.57 5.02
N GLN A 331 -11.92 -7.01 3.92
CA GLN A 331 -10.51 -7.21 3.54
C GLN A 331 -9.55 -6.65 4.59
N ILE A 332 -9.80 -5.42 5.08
CA ILE A 332 -8.98 -4.80 6.13
C ILE A 332 -8.99 -5.65 7.39
N VAL A 333 -10.17 -6.05 7.85
CA VAL A 333 -10.31 -6.83 9.09
C VAL A 333 -9.65 -8.20 8.95
N GLY A 334 -9.83 -8.86 7.80
CA GLY A 334 -9.19 -10.14 7.50
C GLY A 334 -7.66 -10.05 7.51
N MET A 335 -7.10 -8.98 6.93
CA MET A 335 -5.66 -8.72 6.95
C MET A 335 -5.09 -8.55 8.38
N HIS A 336 -5.93 -8.08 9.32
CA HIS A 336 -5.57 -7.95 10.74
C HIS A 336 -5.86 -9.22 11.55
N GLY A 337 -6.13 -10.36 10.91
CA GLY A 337 -6.46 -11.63 11.59
C GLY A 337 -7.82 -11.64 12.28
N GLY A 338 -8.71 -10.73 11.89
CA GLY A 338 -10.04 -10.57 12.42
C GLY A 338 -11.13 -11.10 11.49
N ALA A 339 -12.39 -10.78 11.83
CA ALA A 339 -13.56 -11.10 11.03
C ALA A 339 -14.63 -10.00 11.14
N LEU A 340 -15.36 -9.76 10.04
CA LEU A 340 -16.55 -8.92 10.01
C LEU A 340 -17.77 -9.79 9.63
N TYR A 341 -18.83 -9.68 10.39
CA TYR A 341 -20.10 -10.35 10.08
C TYR A 341 -21.28 -9.48 10.49
N ALA A 342 -22.45 -9.81 9.96
CA ALA A 342 -23.70 -9.18 10.32
C ALA A 342 -24.73 -10.21 10.79
N GLU A 343 -25.56 -9.83 11.77
CA GLU A 343 -26.67 -10.58 12.31
C GLU A 343 -27.91 -9.68 12.40
N LEU A 344 -29.12 -10.24 12.46
CA LEU A 344 -30.31 -9.47 12.82
C LEU A 344 -30.29 -9.13 14.31
N ASN A 345 -30.66 -7.89 14.65
CA ASN A 345 -30.60 -7.42 16.04
C ASN A 345 -31.88 -7.69 16.86
N GLY A 346 -32.81 -8.47 16.34
CA GLY A 346 -34.06 -8.79 17.02
C GLY A 346 -35.05 -7.61 17.21
N GLN A 347 -34.66 -6.39 16.77
CA GLN A 347 -35.46 -5.17 16.85
C GLN A 347 -35.80 -4.60 15.44
N GLY A 348 -35.67 -5.43 14.41
CA GLY A 348 -35.92 -5.05 13.03
C GLY A 348 -34.78 -4.31 12.36
N GLY A 349 -33.56 -4.43 12.85
CA GLY A 349 -32.35 -3.85 12.26
C GLY A 349 -31.20 -4.85 12.14
N THR A 350 -30.01 -4.36 11.78
CA THR A 350 -28.80 -5.16 11.64
C THR A 350 -27.83 -4.86 12.78
N MET A 351 -27.11 -5.87 13.19
CA MET A 351 -25.96 -5.80 14.08
C MET A 351 -24.70 -6.23 13.31
N PHE A 352 -23.82 -5.27 13.00
CA PHE A 352 -22.52 -5.56 12.46
C PHE A 352 -21.51 -5.78 13.59
N VAL A 353 -20.72 -6.84 13.49
CA VAL A 353 -19.67 -7.17 14.47
C VAL A 353 -18.33 -7.28 13.77
N LEU A 354 -17.41 -6.40 14.16
CA LEU A 354 -16.04 -6.34 13.67
C LEU A 354 -15.13 -6.83 14.79
N ARG A 355 -14.47 -7.98 14.59
CA ARG A 355 -13.57 -8.64 15.55
C ARG A 355 -12.12 -8.42 15.17
N LEU A 356 -11.28 -8.00 16.14
CA LEU A 356 -9.83 -7.85 15.97
C LEU A 356 -9.11 -8.52 17.13
N PRO A 357 -7.98 -9.23 16.90
CA PRO A 357 -7.20 -9.84 17.98
C PRO A 357 -6.74 -8.79 19.01
N CYS A 358 -6.96 -9.06 20.30
CA CYS A 358 -6.49 -8.22 21.40
C CYS A 358 -5.05 -8.54 21.78
N LEU A 359 -4.26 -7.50 22.09
CA LEU A 359 -2.89 -7.68 22.60
C LEU A 359 -2.83 -8.05 24.09
N ASN A 360 -3.87 -7.69 24.86
CA ASN A 360 -4.01 -8.06 26.28
C ASN A 360 -5.33 -8.81 26.46
N PRO A 361 -5.38 -10.13 26.31
CA PRO A 361 -6.58 -10.87 26.69
C PRO A 361 -6.71 -10.80 28.21
N VAL A 362 -7.60 -9.94 28.71
CA VAL A 362 -8.06 -10.05 30.10
C VAL A 362 -8.82 -11.37 30.18
N ALA A 363 -8.46 -12.22 31.13
CA ALA A 363 -9.21 -13.44 31.43
C ALA A 363 -10.70 -13.08 31.54
N ALA A 364 -11.51 -13.67 30.67
CA ALA A 364 -12.93 -13.38 30.58
C ALA A 364 -13.60 -13.60 31.94
N LYS A 365 -14.00 -12.53 32.60
CA LYS A 365 -15.08 -12.63 33.57
C LYS A 365 -16.37 -12.65 32.76
N PRO A 366 -17.24 -13.63 32.92
CA PRO A 366 -18.52 -13.67 32.24
C PRO A 366 -19.43 -12.59 32.82
N HIS A 367 -19.42 -11.40 32.24
CA HIS A 367 -20.49 -10.44 32.44
C HIS A 367 -21.54 -10.67 31.38
N ALA A 368 -22.50 -11.50 31.72
CA ALA A 368 -23.79 -11.54 31.07
C ALA A 368 -24.55 -10.25 31.39
N THR A 369 -24.17 -9.16 30.74
CA THR A 369 -25.03 -7.97 30.66
C THR A 369 -25.72 -8.08 29.31
N SER A 370 -26.98 -8.50 29.36
CA SER A 370 -27.80 -8.65 28.15
C SER A 370 -27.93 -7.28 27.47
N LEU A 371 -27.92 -7.27 26.13
CA LEU A 371 -28.12 -6.07 25.32
C LEU A 371 -29.46 -5.36 25.66
N VAL A 372 -30.39 -6.09 26.26
CA VAL A 372 -31.67 -5.59 26.83
C VAL A 372 -31.43 -4.57 27.95
N ASP A 373 -30.34 -4.72 28.75
CA ASP A 373 -30.03 -3.81 29.85
C ASP A 373 -29.37 -2.51 29.36
N ALA A 374 -28.63 -2.54 28.26
CA ALA A 374 -28.05 -1.35 27.63
C ALA A 374 -29.15 -0.46 27.02
N ASP A 375 -30.13 -1.06 26.33
CA ASP A 375 -31.28 -0.33 25.78
C ASP A 375 -32.20 0.25 26.89
N ARG A 376 -32.32 -0.45 28.01
CA ARG A 376 -33.06 0.00 29.19
C ARG A 376 -32.39 1.19 29.89
N ALA A 377 -31.03 1.19 29.97
CA ALA A 377 -30.25 2.30 30.53
C ALA A 377 -30.32 3.55 29.66
N LEU A 378 -30.27 3.42 28.31
CA LEU A 378 -30.45 4.52 27.37
C LEU A 378 -31.83 5.15 27.42
N ARG A 379 -32.91 4.38 27.61
CA ARG A 379 -34.26 4.89 27.79
C ARG A 379 -34.44 5.61 29.13
N ALA A 380 -33.65 5.26 30.13
CA ALA A 380 -33.72 5.95 31.43
C ALA A 380 -32.98 7.32 31.39
N ALA A 381 -31.87 7.41 30.64
CA ALA A 381 -31.08 8.62 30.48
C ALA A 381 -31.67 9.67 29.52
N GLY A 382 -32.60 9.29 28.66
CA GLY A 382 -33.25 10.20 27.71
C GLY A 382 -34.58 10.82 28.22
N ARG A 383 -34.89 10.71 29.53
CA ARG A 383 -36.06 11.28 30.17
C ARG A 383 -35.75 12.35 31.23
N GLU A 384 -34.50 12.78 31.35
CA GLU A 384 -34.05 13.96 32.02
C GLU A 384 -33.61 15.03 31.00
#